data_8259b9b2e63fff5fda6610da1bd7ef1f
#
_entry.id   8259b9b2e63fff5fda6610da1bd7ef1f
#
_cell.length_a   1.000
_cell.length_b   1.000
_cell.length_c   1.000
_cell.angle_alpha   90.00
_cell.angle_beta   90.00
_cell.angle_gamma   90.00
#
_symmetry.space_group_name_H-M   'P 1'
#
loop_
_entity.id
_entity.type
_entity.pdbx_description
1 polymer ?
#
loop_
_entity_poly.entity_id
_entity_poly.type
_entity_poly.pdbx_seq_one_letter_code
_entity_poly.pdbx_strand_id
1 'polypeptide(L)'
;IKKVCGEDLPVSLRYSVLSKTKGFRKGALPGEQFTEVGRDMEESEKAVKYLQDAGYDMLNCDNGTYDAWYWAHPPVYMPENCNLEDVEHIKQFVRIPVVCAGRMNPKTAAESIAAGRLDGAGFARQFLADQEWVTKMMEDREEEIRPCILCHNGCFNMCHYKGVPNDQELSDSLHLSRCAVNAETMQWDRHFIEKTKNPRRVYIIGGGIGGMEAARVLKLREHDPVIYEKNNVLGGTFIPASAESYKGKLRELLAWYRRQMKELDVEVHLGKEIDSVEKFGDAPVIIATGSVPRVMKNIPGHERMIEACDYLNGRDVGERVVVIGGGLTGSEIAYELALQGKRPVI
;
A
#
# COMPACT_ATOMS: atom_id res chain seq x y z
N ILE A 1 3.04 -32.25 15.87
CA ILE A 1 2.50 -32.26 14.49
C ILE A 1 3.01 -33.52 13.77
N LYS A 2 4.30 -33.68 13.53
CA LYS A 2 4.88 -34.80 12.77
C LYS A 2 4.50 -36.17 13.32
N LYS A 3 4.46 -36.37 14.65
CA LYS A 3 3.98 -37.62 15.28
C LYS A 3 2.57 -38.05 14.86
N VAL A 4 1.71 -37.08 14.48
CA VAL A 4 0.31 -37.35 14.11
C VAL A 4 0.12 -37.38 12.61
N CYS A 5 0.79 -36.48 11.90
CA CYS A 5 0.58 -36.26 10.46
C CYS A 5 1.61 -36.97 9.56
N GLY A 6 2.65 -37.57 10.15
CA GLY A 6 3.77 -38.17 9.43
C GLY A 6 4.99 -37.26 9.38
N GLU A 7 6.17 -37.88 9.29
CA GLU A 7 7.46 -37.17 9.27
C GLU A 7 7.67 -36.35 7.99
N ASP A 8 7.01 -36.71 6.90
CA ASP A 8 7.11 -36.04 5.60
C ASP A 8 6.31 -34.72 5.53
N LEU A 9 5.46 -34.44 6.53
CA LEU A 9 4.72 -33.16 6.57
C LEU A 9 5.68 -32.01 6.92
N PRO A 10 5.94 -31.04 6.00
CA PRO A 10 6.78 -29.90 6.30
C PRO A 10 6.10 -28.96 7.30
N VAL A 11 6.83 -28.54 8.32
CA VAL A 11 6.35 -27.61 9.36
C VAL A 11 7.14 -26.32 9.28
N SER A 12 6.46 -25.24 8.91
CA SER A 12 7.01 -23.90 8.83
C SER A 12 6.62 -23.08 10.06
N LEU A 13 7.51 -22.21 10.51
CA LEU A 13 7.27 -21.28 11.60
C LEU A 13 7.37 -19.84 11.12
N ARG A 14 6.36 -19.00 11.45
CA ARG A 14 6.51 -17.55 11.38
C ARG A 14 7.35 -17.12 12.58
N TYR A 15 8.50 -16.48 12.29
CA TYR A 15 9.52 -16.16 13.29
C TYR A 15 9.90 -14.68 13.22
N SER A 16 9.75 -13.97 14.33
CA SER A 16 10.27 -12.61 14.48
C SER A 16 11.73 -12.68 14.93
N VAL A 17 12.65 -12.18 14.14
CA VAL A 17 14.10 -12.22 14.45
C VAL A 17 14.40 -11.31 15.63
N LEU A 18 14.03 -10.04 15.53
CA LEU A 18 14.19 -9.05 16.59
C LEU A 18 12.82 -8.51 17.04
N SER A 19 12.65 -8.29 18.32
CA SER A 19 11.41 -7.72 18.84
C SER A 19 11.24 -6.26 18.47
N LYS A 20 12.34 -5.52 18.26
CA LYS A 20 12.36 -4.07 17.97
C LYS A 20 11.62 -3.25 19.04
N THR A 21 11.77 -3.63 20.30
CA THR A 21 11.00 -3.10 21.44
C THR A 21 11.94 -2.45 22.48
N LYS A 22 11.68 -1.19 22.81
CA LYS A 22 12.41 -0.42 23.86
C LYS A 22 11.67 -0.36 25.18
N GLY A 23 10.52 -0.98 25.30
CA GLY A 23 9.67 -1.01 26.49
C GLY A 23 8.23 -1.32 26.14
N PHE A 24 7.38 -1.46 27.14
CA PHE A 24 5.96 -1.73 26.95
C PHE A 24 5.29 -0.64 26.10
N ARG A 25 4.67 -1.03 24.98
CA ARG A 25 4.07 -0.16 23.96
C ARG A 25 5.04 0.85 23.32
N LYS A 26 6.33 0.52 23.32
CA LYS A 26 7.37 1.39 22.76
C LYS A 26 8.23 0.60 21.77
N GLY A 27 7.85 0.57 20.52
CA GLY A 27 8.67 0.04 19.44
C GLY A 27 9.77 1.01 19.02
N ALA A 28 10.88 0.48 18.52
CA ALA A 28 11.97 1.27 17.95
C ALA A 28 11.70 1.64 16.49
N LEU A 29 12.11 2.82 16.08
CA LEU A 29 12.02 3.31 14.71
C LEU A 29 13.23 2.86 13.87
N PRO A 30 13.13 2.81 12.53
CA PRO A 30 14.28 2.57 11.67
C PRO A 30 15.39 3.60 11.92
N GLY A 31 16.64 3.11 12.09
CA GLY A 31 17.79 3.95 12.35
C GLY A 31 17.91 4.50 13.78
N GLU A 32 16.95 4.21 14.66
CA GLU A 32 17.00 4.63 16.05
C GLU A 32 18.01 3.78 16.85
N GLN A 33 18.85 4.45 17.66
CA GLN A 33 19.70 3.78 18.64
C GLN A 33 18.87 3.51 19.90
N PHE A 34 18.74 2.24 20.29
CA PHE A 34 17.95 1.84 21.47
C PHE A 34 18.53 0.59 22.13
N THR A 35 18.10 0.33 23.35
CA THR A 35 18.35 -0.96 24.02
C THR A 35 17.17 -1.85 23.81
N GLU A 36 17.37 -3.02 23.18
CA GLU A 36 16.34 -4.04 23.00
C GLU A 36 15.98 -4.64 24.36
N VAL A 37 14.69 -4.64 24.70
CA VAL A 37 14.18 -5.26 25.93
C VAL A 37 13.40 -6.55 25.68
N GLY A 38 13.16 -6.87 24.43
CA GLY A 38 12.62 -8.15 23.98
C GLY A 38 13.72 -9.07 23.47
N ARG A 39 13.43 -9.87 22.44
CA ARG A 39 14.43 -10.73 21.79
C ARG A 39 15.43 -9.89 21.04
N ASP A 40 16.68 -10.00 21.42
CA ASP A 40 17.83 -9.44 20.71
C ASP A 40 18.42 -10.44 19.70
N MET A 41 19.52 -10.06 19.04
CA MET A 41 20.14 -10.91 18.03
C MET A 41 20.82 -12.13 18.66
N GLU A 42 21.48 -12.00 19.79
CA GLU A 42 22.18 -13.12 20.46
C GLU A 42 21.19 -14.22 20.90
N GLU A 43 20.03 -13.81 21.45
CA GLU A 43 18.96 -14.76 21.78
C GLU A 43 18.38 -15.38 20.50
N SER A 44 18.20 -14.59 19.44
CA SER A 44 17.66 -15.06 18.16
C SER A 44 18.53 -16.13 17.52
N GLU A 45 19.85 -15.94 17.51
CA GLU A 45 20.84 -16.93 16.99
C GLU A 45 20.76 -18.29 17.73
N LYS A 46 20.54 -18.26 19.04
CA LYS A 46 20.35 -19.46 19.84
C LYS A 46 18.99 -20.11 19.55
N ALA A 47 17.95 -19.29 19.49
CA ALA A 47 16.57 -19.74 19.28
C ALA A 47 16.38 -20.43 17.93
N VAL A 48 16.96 -19.93 16.84
CA VAL A 48 16.78 -20.54 15.51
C VAL A 48 17.46 -21.90 15.40
N LYS A 49 18.61 -22.10 16.05
CA LYS A 49 19.26 -23.41 16.15
C LYS A 49 18.37 -24.40 16.90
N TYR A 50 17.85 -24.00 18.06
CA TYR A 50 16.94 -24.81 18.84
C TYR A 50 15.66 -25.18 18.06
N LEU A 51 15.10 -24.24 17.30
CA LEU A 51 13.91 -24.48 16.48
C LEU A 51 14.20 -25.49 15.36
N GLN A 52 15.35 -25.36 14.67
CA GLN A 52 15.78 -26.35 13.69
C GLN A 52 15.92 -27.72 14.31
N ASP A 53 16.60 -27.84 15.46
CA ASP A 53 16.81 -29.11 16.16
C ASP A 53 15.51 -29.71 16.68
N ALA A 54 14.53 -28.88 16.99
CA ALA A 54 13.18 -29.29 17.38
C ALA A 54 12.33 -29.81 16.20
N GLY A 55 12.84 -29.73 14.94
CA GLY A 55 12.22 -30.32 13.76
C GLY A 55 11.34 -29.38 12.92
N TYR A 56 11.54 -28.08 13.00
CA TYR A 56 10.99 -27.17 12.00
C TYR A 56 11.75 -27.28 10.69
N ASP A 57 11.03 -27.26 9.57
CA ASP A 57 11.58 -27.45 8.23
C ASP A 57 11.84 -26.15 7.49
N MET A 58 11.26 -25.01 7.96
CA MET A 58 11.44 -23.68 7.36
C MET A 58 11.12 -22.59 8.36
N LEU A 59 11.85 -21.48 8.28
CA LEU A 59 11.55 -20.24 9.02
C LEU A 59 11.07 -19.16 8.04
N ASN A 60 9.88 -18.61 8.27
CA ASN A 60 9.38 -17.44 7.59
C ASN A 60 9.57 -16.23 8.50
N CYS A 61 10.59 -15.44 8.23
CA CYS A 61 11.14 -14.44 9.13
C CYS A 61 10.70 -13.01 8.81
N ASP A 62 10.52 -12.24 9.86
CA ASP A 62 10.42 -10.78 9.86
C ASP A 62 10.97 -10.22 11.17
N ASN A 63 10.67 -8.97 11.50
CA ASN A 63 10.93 -8.34 12.78
C ASN A 63 9.64 -7.82 13.41
N GLY A 64 9.74 -7.43 14.68
CA GLY A 64 8.70 -6.74 15.41
C GLY A 64 7.80 -7.64 16.23
N THR A 65 7.08 -6.99 17.11
CA THR A 65 6.08 -7.55 18.00
C THR A 65 4.83 -6.67 17.96
N TYR A 66 3.84 -6.94 18.83
CA TYR A 66 2.69 -6.05 18.98
C TYR A 66 3.08 -4.62 19.42
N ASP A 67 4.19 -4.45 20.12
CA ASP A 67 4.69 -3.13 20.52
C ASP A 67 5.47 -2.42 19.40
N ALA A 68 5.94 -3.17 18.42
CA ALA A 68 6.69 -2.69 17.25
C ALA A 68 6.05 -3.16 15.93
N TRP A 69 4.74 -3.06 15.87
CA TRP A 69 3.87 -3.60 14.83
C TRP A 69 4.25 -3.23 13.39
N TYR A 70 4.76 -2.03 13.20
CA TYR A 70 5.17 -1.49 11.90
C TYR A 70 6.42 -2.16 11.31
N TRP A 71 7.12 -3.02 12.05
CA TRP A 71 8.17 -3.89 11.51
C TRP A 71 7.58 -5.18 10.90
N ALA A 72 6.59 -5.77 11.57
CA ALA A 72 5.91 -6.97 11.07
C ALA A 72 4.99 -6.67 9.87
N HIS A 73 4.40 -5.47 9.84
CA HIS A 73 3.51 -4.99 8.79
C HIS A 73 3.93 -3.61 8.28
N PRO A 74 5.06 -3.49 7.57
CA PRO A 74 5.65 -2.20 7.25
C PRO A 74 4.72 -1.32 6.40
N PRO A 75 4.32 -0.13 6.89
CA PRO A 75 3.55 0.86 6.13
C PRO A 75 4.42 1.65 5.14
N VAL A 76 3.81 2.62 4.45
CA VAL A 76 4.45 3.38 3.36
C VAL A 76 5.72 4.14 3.78
N TYR A 77 5.80 4.61 5.02
CA TYR A 77 6.95 5.36 5.55
C TYR A 77 8.08 4.48 6.12
N MET A 78 7.90 3.15 6.22
CA MET A 78 8.99 2.25 6.56
C MET A 78 9.92 2.04 5.35
N PRO A 79 11.22 1.80 5.55
CA PRO A 79 12.13 1.50 4.44
C PRO A 79 11.76 0.23 3.69
N GLU A 80 12.08 0.15 2.40
CA GLU A 80 12.07 -1.12 1.69
C GLU A 80 13.10 -2.07 2.31
N ASN A 81 12.81 -3.38 2.27
CA ASN A 81 13.68 -4.43 2.79
C ASN A 81 14.04 -4.26 4.28
N CYS A 82 13.19 -3.60 5.07
CA CYS A 82 13.49 -3.19 6.45
C CYS A 82 13.86 -4.35 7.40
N ASN A 83 13.54 -5.59 7.04
CA ASN A 83 13.85 -6.79 7.82
C ASN A 83 15.02 -7.60 7.23
N LEU A 84 15.51 -7.23 6.04
CA LEU A 84 16.40 -8.08 5.25
C LEU A 84 17.72 -8.38 5.95
N GLU A 85 18.42 -7.37 6.46
CA GLU A 85 19.73 -7.50 7.10
C GLU A 85 19.68 -8.47 8.29
N ASP A 86 18.70 -8.30 9.16
CA ASP A 86 18.53 -9.16 10.35
C ASP A 86 18.22 -10.62 9.95
N VAL A 87 17.43 -10.81 8.89
CA VAL A 87 17.07 -12.16 8.41
C VAL A 87 18.22 -12.84 7.67
N GLU A 88 18.99 -12.12 6.85
CA GLU A 88 20.21 -12.63 6.22
C GLU A 88 21.24 -13.05 7.28
N HIS A 89 21.34 -12.30 8.39
CA HIS A 89 22.19 -12.67 9.52
C HIS A 89 21.76 -14.02 10.12
N ILE A 90 20.47 -14.20 10.40
CA ILE A 90 19.93 -15.43 10.98
C ILE A 90 20.10 -16.65 10.06
N LYS A 91 20.04 -16.48 8.74
CA LYS A 91 20.27 -17.56 7.78
C LYS A 91 21.61 -18.27 8.00
N GLN A 92 22.63 -17.57 8.48
CA GLN A 92 23.96 -18.14 8.70
C GLN A 92 24.00 -19.19 9.83
N PHE A 93 22.98 -19.22 10.69
CA PHE A 93 22.92 -20.07 11.88
C PHE A 93 22.09 -21.35 11.70
N VAL A 94 21.41 -21.50 10.55
CA VAL A 94 20.53 -22.65 10.25
C VAL A 94 20.77 -23.18 8.85
N ARG A 95 20.44 -24.48 8.65
CA ARG A 95 20.50 -25.15 7.34
C ARG A 95 19.14 -25.23 6.66
N ILE A 96 18.07 -25.16 7.45
CA ILE A 96 16.69 -25.14 6.93
C ILE A 96 16.46 -23.85 6.13
N PRO A 97 15.55 -23.87 5.16
CA PRO A 97 15.17 -22.69 4.39
C PRO A 97 14.72 -21.52 5.26
N VAL A 98 15.19 -20.32 4.92
CA VAL A 98 14.80 -19.05 5.54
C VAL A 98 14.20 -18.13 4.49
N VAL A 99 12.97 -17.70 4.73
CA VAL A 99 12.22 -16.77 3.89
C VAL A 99 12.13 -15.43 4.61
N CYS A 100 12.48 -14.34 3.94
CA CYS A 100 12.35 -12.99 4.47
C CYS A 100 11.04 -12.35 4.01
N ALA A 101 10.30 -11.73 4.94
CA ALA A 101 9.11 -10.95 4.64
C ALA A 101 9.18 -9.55 5.25
N GLY A 102 8.42 -8.61 4.69
CA GLY A 102 8.32 -7.24 5.18
C GLY A 102 8.81 -6.22 4.16
N ARG A 103 7.91 -5.71 3.32
CA ARG A 103 8.17 -4.71 2.29
C ARG A 103 9.38 -5.05 1.39
N MET A 104 9.48 -6.34 1.04
CA MET A 104 10.57 -6.82 0.17
C MET A 104 10.48 -6.20 -1.23
N ASN A 105 11.63 -5.77 -1.75
CA ASN A 105 11.78 -5.42 -3.16
C ASN A 105 12.12 -6.69 -3.94
N PRO A 106 11.42 -7.02 -5.05
CA PRO A 106 11.63 -8.26 -5.78
C PRO A 106 13.06 -8.44 -6.33
N LYS A 107 13.70 -7.35 -6.82
CA LYS A 107 15.09 -7.42 -7.33
C LYS A 107 16.07 -7.70 -6.21
N THR A 108 15.98 -6.97 -5.10
CA THR A 108 16.81 -7.22 -3.92
C THR A 108 16.61 -8.63 -3.37
N ALA A 109 15.38 -9.13 -3.36
CA ALA A 109 15.08 -10.51 -2.97
C ALA A 109 15.78 -11.53 -3.87
N ALA A 110 15.69 -11.35 -5.20
CA ALA A 110 16.34 -12.22 -6.17
C ALA A 110 17.87 -12.21 -6.03
N GLU A 111 18.47 -11.03 -5.81
CA GLU A 111 19.92 -10.89 -5.56
C GLU A 111 20.35 -11.60 -4.27
N SER A 112 19.58 -11.47 -3.19
CA SER A 112 19.86 -12.16 -1.91
C SER A 112 19.76 -13.68 -2.04
N ILE A 113 18.76 -14.18 -2.77
CA ILE A 113 18.57 -15.60 -3.03
C ILE A 113 19.70 -16.14 -3.93
N ALA A 114 20.02 -15.45 -5.00
CA ALA A 114 21.10 -15.83 -5.91
C ALA A 114 22.47 -15.88 -5.20
N ALA A 115 22.69 -15.02 -4.21
CA ALA A 115 23.88 -14.98 -3.37
C ALA A 115 23.86 -16.01 -2.21
N GLY A 116 22.80 -16.79 -2.05
CA GLY A 116 22.65 -17.78 -0.97
C GLY A 116 22.44 -17.16 0.43
N ARG A 117 22.11 -15.86 0.52
CA ARG A 117 21.84 -15.19 1.78
C ARG A 117 20.42 -15.42 2.29
N LEU A 118 19.50 -15.81 1.40
CA LEU A 118 18.13 -16.24 1.67
C LEU A 118 17.79 -17.45 0.81
N ASP A 119 16.74 -18.16 1.16
CA ASP A 119 16.15 -19.22 0.34
C ASP A 119 14.84 -18.77 -0.34
N GLY A 120 14.24 -17.70 0.11
CA GLY A 120 13.01 -17.16 -0.46
C GLY A 120 12.62 -15.80 0.11
N ALA A 121 11.62 -15.19 -0.52
CA ALA A 121 11.03 -13.94 -0.08
C ALA A 121 9.51 -14.01 -0.02
N GLY A 122 8.93 -13.43 1.05
CA GLY A 122 7.49 -13.42 1.31
C GLY A 122 6.84 -12.12 0.87
N PHE A 123 5.85 -12.23 -0.02
CA PHE A 123 5.01 -11.12 -0.49
C PHE A 123 3.55 -11.44 -0.19
N ALA A 124 2.85 -10.60 0.55
CA ALA A 124 1.44 -10.81 0.85
C ALA A 124 0.55 -9.73 0.19
N ARG A 125 0.76 -8.48 0.57
CA ARG A 125 -0.12 -7.37 0.15
C ARG A 125 -0.08 -7.09 -1.35
N GLN A 126 1.04 -7.38 -2.03
CA GLN A 126 1.14 -7.25 -3.48
C GLN A 126 0.19 -8.22 -4.20
N PHE A 127 0.01 -9.44 -3.70
CA PHE A 127 -0.99 -10.39 -4.23
C PHE A 127 -2.43 -9.90 -4.07
N LEU A 128 -2.71 -9.13 -3.01
CA LEU A 128 -4.03 -8.51 -2.84
C LEU A 128 -4.26 -7.36 -3.85
N ALA A 129 -3.21 -6.62 -4.17
CA ALA A 129 -3.30 -5.52 -5.14
C ALA A 129 -3.37 -6.04 -6.58
N ASP A 130 -2.59 -7.08 -6.90
CA ASP A 130 -2.51 -7.71 -8.21
C ASP A 130 -2.18 -9.20 -8.05
N GLN A 131 -3.15 -10.05 -8.28
CA GLN A 131 -3.00 -11.50 -8.14
C GLN A 131 -2.06 -12.11 -9.18
N GLU A 132 -1.88 -11.45 -10.33
CA GLU A 132 -1.06 -11.93 -11.45
C GLU A 132 0.36 -11.34 -11.45
N TRP A 133 0.73 -10.58 -10.43
CA TRP A 133 1.98 -9.82 -10.44
C TRP A 133 3.23 -10.69 -10.66
N VAL A 134 3.26 -11.93 -10.14
CA VAL A 134 4.38 -12.86 -10.36
C VAL A 134 4.43 -13.31 -11.82
N THR A 135 3.28 -13.66 -12.41
CA THR A 135 3.19 -14.02 -13.83
C THR A 135 3.66 -12.86 -14.72
N LYS A 136 3.23 -11.65 -14.42
CA LYS A 136 3.66 -10.43 -15.14
C LYS A 136 5.17 -10.23 -15.05
N MET A 137 5.76 -10.42 -13.87
CA MET A 137 7.22 -10.37 -13.71
C MET A 137 7.96 -11.45 -14.52
N MET A 138 7.42 -12.67 -14.56
CA MET A 138 8.02 -13.78 -15.33
C MET A 138 7.94 -13.56 -16.85
N GLU A 139 7.04 -12.72 -17.30
CA GLU A 139 6.77 -12.39 -18.71
C GLU A 139 7.32 -11.00 -19.09
N ASP A 140 8.19 -10.40 -18.27
CA ASP A 140 8.77 -9.06 -18.47
C ASP A 140 7.72 -7.95 -18.67
N ARG A 141 6.57 -8.05 -17.98
CA ARG A 141 5.45 -7.10 -18.01
C ARG A 141 5.28 -6.36 -16.67
N GLU A 142 6.38 -5.99 -16.04
CA GLU A 142 6.37 -5.37 -14.69
C GLU A 142 5.59 -4.06 -14.65
N GLU A 143 5.59 -3.30 -15.75
CA GLU A 143 4.83 -2.06 -15.84
C GLU A 143 3.30 -2.24 -15.81
N GLU A 144 2.80 -3.44 -16.11
CA GLU A 144 1.38 -3.77 -15.99
C GLU A 144 0.96 -4.11 -14.56
N ILE A 145 1.92 -4.28 -13.64
CA ILE A 145 1.63 -4.63 -12.26
C ILE A 145 0.95 -3.47 -11.55
N ARG A 146 -0.26 -3.71 -11.01
CA ARG A 146 -0.93 -2.79 -10.11
C ARG A 146 -0.20 -2.78 -8.76
N PRO A 147 0.44 -1.67 -8.36
CA PRO A 147 1.24 -1.68 -7.14
C PRO A 147 0.40 -1.67 -5.87
N CYS A 148 0.83 -2.40 -4.86
CA CYS A 148 0.38 -2.20 -3.49
C CYS A 148 0.90 -0.86 -2.96
N ILE A 149 0.01 0.02 -2.51
CA ILE A 149 0.37 1.36 -2.00
C ILE A 149 0.69 1.38 -0.50
N LEU A 150 0.77 0.24 0.15
CA LEU A 150 1.13 0.08 1.57
C LEU A 150 0.24 0.87 2.55
N CYS A 151 -1.01 1.12 2.18
CA CYS A 151 -1.95 1.94 2.95
C CYS A 151 -2.58 1.22 4.15
N HIS A 152 -2.51 -0.11 4.22
CA HIS A 152 -3.17 -0.96 5.22
C HIS A 152 -4.70 -0.81 5.34
N ASN A 153 -5.32 -0.01 4.49
CA ASN A 153 -6.72 0.39 4.68
C ASN A 153 -7.70 -0.76 4.44
N GLY A 154 -7.63 -1.43 3.30
CA GLY A 154 -8.54 -2.51 2.94
C GLY A 154 -8.12 -3.89 3.47
N CYS A 155 -6.83 -4.15 3.58
CA CYS A 155 -6.32 -5.44 4.04
C CYS A 155 -6.25 -5.52 5.57
N PHE A 156 -5.24 -4.91 6.18
CA PHE A 156 -4.97 -5.01 7.61
C PHE A 156 -6.07 -4.41 8.47
N ASN A 157 -6.53 -3.19 8.16
CA ASN A 157 -7.52 -2.49 8.97
C ASN A 157 -8.91 -3.17 8.94
N MET A 158 -9.26 -3.83 7.85
CA MET A 158 -10.54 -4.54 7.73
C MET A 158 -10.53 -5.88 8.47
N CYS A 159 -9.43 -6.65 8.41
CA CYS A 159 -9.33 -7.93 9.07
C CYS A 159 -8.87 -7.83 10.54
N HIS A 160 -8.42 -6.65 10.98
CA HIS A 160 -8.00 -6.45 12.35
C HIS A 160 -9.21 -6.34 13.28
N TYR A 161 -9.24 -7.23 14.27
CA TYR A 161 -10.29 -7.27 15.27
C TYR A 161 -10.28 -6.03 16.18
N LYS A 162 -11.40 -5.32 16.22
CA LYS A 162 -11.55 -4.07 17.00
C LYS A 162 -12.40 -4.26 18.27
N GLY A 163 -12.25 -5.39 18.96
CA GLY A 163 -12.97 -5.68 20.20
C GLY A 163 -14.41 -6.21 20.01
N VAL A 164 -14.81 -6.54 18.79
CA VAL A 164 -16.10 -7.17 18.48
C VAL A 164 -15.89 -8.67 18.30
N PRO A 165 -16.75 -9.58 18.84
CA PRO A 165 -16.62 -11.01 18.62
C PRO A 165 -16.54 -11.37 17.13
N ASN A 166 -15.58 -12.20 16.77
CA ASN A 166 -15.45 -12.71 15.40
C ASN A 166 -16.28 -13.97 15.25
N ASP A 167 -17.58 -13.81 15.33
CA ASP A 167 -18.60 -14.87 15.26
C ASP A 167 -19.39 -14.89 13.95
N GLN A 168 -18.91 -14.14 12.96
CA GLN A 168 -19.54 -14.06 11.66
C GLN A 168 -19.37 -15.35 10.86
N GLU A 169 -20.35 -15.65 10.04
CA GLU A 169 -20.25 -16.74 9.08
C GLU A 169 -19.18 -16.48 8.02
N LEU A 170 -18.58 -17.53 7.47
CA LEU A 170 -17.60 -17.42 6.38
C LEU A 170 -18.15 -16.75 5.12
N SER A 171 -19.47 -16.77 4.95
CA SER A 171 -20.18 -16.05 3.88
C SER A 171 -20.25 -14.54 4.11
N ASP A 172 -20.04 -14.07 5.34
CA ASP A 172 -20.01 -12.62 5.64
C ASP A 172 -18.72 -11.99 5.17
N SER A 173 -18.74 -11.43 3.98
CA SER A 173 -17.62 -10.76 3.37
C SER A 173 -17.30 -9.36 3.95
N LEU A 174 -18.10 -8.85 4.87
CA LEU A 174 -17.92 -7.49 5.41
C LEU A 174 -16.64 -7.33 6.24
N HIS A 175 -16.18 -8.42 6.87
CA HIS A 175 -14.99 -8.44 7.71
C HIS A 175 -13.78 -9.15 7.09
N LEU A 176 -13.90 -9.61 5.85
CA LEU A 176 -12.77 -10.16 5.12
C LEU A 176 -11.84 -9.05 4.62
N SER A 177 -10.58 -9.39 4.44
CA SER A 177 -9.59 -8.48 3.83
C SER A 177 -10.08 -7.96 2.48
N ARG A 178 -9.80 -6.67 2.25
CA ARG A 178 -10.04 -5.97 0.99
C ARG A 178 -8.74 -5.33 0.53
N CYS A 179 -8.72 -4.84 -0.69
CA CYS A 179 -7.66 -3.98 -1.15
C CYS A 179 -8.23 -2.62 -1.59
N ALA A 180 -7.59 -1.53 -1.18
CA ALA A 180 -8.03 -0.18 -1.56
C ALA A 180 -7.86 0.10 -3.06
N VAL A 181 -6.99 -0.65 -3.73
CA VAL A 181 -6.69 -0.49 -5.16
C VAL A 181 -7.21 -1.63 -6.03
N ASN A 182 -7.80 -2.67 -5.44
CA ASN A 182 -8.34 -3.82 -6.16
C ASN A 182 -9.69 -4.25 -5.55
N ALA A 183 -10.78 -3.91 -6.22
CA ALA A 183 -12.13 -4.20 -5.75
C ALA A 183 -12.47 -5.71 -5.75
N GLU A 184 -11.78 -6.50 -6.56
CA GLU A 184 -12.03 -7.95 -6.68
C GLU A 184 -11.47 -8.74 -5.49
N THR A 185 -10.52 -8.16 -4.73
CA THR A 185 -9.89 -8.84 -3.59
C THR A 185 -10.92 -9.34 -2.58
N MET A 186 -10.99 -10.66 -2.40
CA MET A 186 -11.97 -11.37 -1.55
C MET A 186 -13.43 -11.08 -1.90
N GLN A 187 -13.71 -10.62 -3.14
CA GLN A 187 -15.06 -10.26 -3.62
C GLN A 187 -15.25 -10.60 -5.10
N TRP A 188 -14.55 -11.55 -5.62
CA TRP A 188 -14.61 -11.91 -7.04
C TRP A 188 -16.04 -12.23 -7.52
N ASP A 189 -16.86 -12.84 -6.68
CA ASP A 189 -18.25 -13.19 -6.95
C ASP A 189 -19.17 -11.97 -7.13
N ARG A 190 -18.82 -10.83 -6.52
CA ARG A 190 -19.60 -9.58 -6.57
C ARG A 190 -19.03 -8.54 -7.50
N HIS A 191 -17.71 -8.54 -7.65
CA HIS A 191 -16.98 -7.53 -8.43
C HIS A 191 -16.25 -8.12 -9.64
N PHE A 192 -16.67 -9.31 -10.07
CA PHE A 192 -16.17 -9.92 -11.30
C PHE A 192 -16.44 -9.02 -12.50
N ILE A 193 -15.42 -8.78 -13.31
CA ILE A 193 -15.52 -7.94 -14.51
C ILE A 193 -16.00 -8.81 -15.67
N GLU A 194 -17.28 -8.73 -15.97
CA GLU A 194 -17.91 -9.46 -17.07
C GLU A 194 -18.13 -8.54 -18.27
N LYS A 195 -17.85 -9.06 -19.48
CA LYS A 195 -18.12 -8.35 -20.74
C LYS A 195 -19.61 -8.14 -20.94
N THR A 196 -20.00 -6.95 -21.36
CA THR A 196 -21.39 -6.63 -21.62
C THR A 196 -21.85 -7.12 -22.98
N LYS A 197 -23.13 -7.55 -23.08
CA LYS A 197 -23.78 -7.84 -24.37
C LYS A 197 -24.31 -6.57 -25.08
N ASN A 198 -24.35 -5.44 -24.37
CA ASN A 198 -24.87 -4.17 -24.86
C ASN A 198 -23.86 -3.03 -24.63
N PRO A 199 -22.80 -2.93 -25.44
CA PRO A 199 -21.83 -1.82 -25.35
C PRO A 199 -22.53 -0.47 -25.45
N ARG A 200 -22.07 0.50 -24.63
CA ARG A 200 -22.61 1.86 -24.63
C ARG A 200 -21.46 2.85 -24.52
N ARG A 201 -21.63 4.01 -25.14
CA ARG A 201 -20.80 5.17 -24.84
C ARG A 201 -21.19 5.71 -23.46
N VAL A 202 -20.17 5.92 -22.57
CA VAL A 202 -20.36 6.41 -21.21
C VAL A 202 -19.46 7.59 -20.96
N TYR A 203 -20.01 8.72 -20.60
CA TYR A 203 -19.24 9.91 -20.31
C TYR A 203 -18.84 9.96 -18.82
N ILE A 204 -17.59 10.33 -18.56
CA ILE A 204 -17.03 10.43 -17.21
C ILE A 204 -16.52 11.85 -17.01
N ILE A 205 -17.08 12.53 -15.99
CA ILE A 205 -16.69 13.90 -15.66
C ILE A 205 -15.74 13.84 -14.47
N GLY A 206 -14.46 14.14 -14.73
CA GLY A 206 -13.35 14.08 -13.78
C GLY A 206 -12.39 12.95 -14.05
N GLY A 207 -11.12 13.29 -14.29
CA GLY A 207 -10.01 12.38 -14.57
C GLY A 207 -9.14 12.05 -13.35
N GLY A 208 -9.73 12.08 -12.14
CA GLY A 208 -9.10 11.58 -10.92
C GLY A 208 -9.07 10.03 -10.89
N ILE A 209 -8.59 9.45 -9.78
CA ILE A 209 -8.51 7.98 -9.62
C ILE A 209 -9.88 7.31 -9.84
N GLY A 210 -10.96 7.90 -9.29
CA GLY A 210 -12.30 7.35 -9.46
C GLY A 210 -12.75 7.33 -10.92
N GLY A 211 -12.49 8.41 -11.68
CA GLY A 211 -12.82 8.47 -13.11
C GLY A 211 -11.98 7.51 -13.96
N MET A 212 -10.68 7.44 -13.69
CA MET A 212 -9.78 6.50 -14.40
C MET A 212 -10.14 5.03 -14.11
N GLU A 213 -10.48 4.68 -12.85
CA GLU A 213 -10.91 3.31 -12.54
C GLU A 213 -12.26 3.00 -13.19
N ALA A 214 -13.22 3.93 -13.18
CA ALA A 214 -14.48 3.77 -13.89
C ALA A 214 -14.26 3.52 -15.40
N ALA A 215 -13.40 4.29 -16.03
CA ALA A 215 -13.06 4.12 -17.44
C ALA A 215 -12.40 2.76 -17.71
N ARG A 216 -11.42 2.36 -16.86
CA ARG A 216 -10.75 1.07 -16.96
C ARG A 216 -11.76 -0.09 -16.90
N VAL A 217 -12.62 -0.09 -15.89
CA VAL A 217 -13.64 -1.15 -15.72
C VAL A 217 -14.62 -1.16 -16.88
N LEU A 218 -15.05 0.00 -17.35
CA LEU A 218 -15.94 0.11 -18.52
C LEU A 218 -15.31 -0.46 -19.79
N LYS A 219 -14.02 -0.17 -20.05
CA LYS A 219 -13.29 -0.76 -21.19
C LYS A 219 -13.17 -2.27 -21.08
N LEU A 220 -12.79 -2.79 -19.91
CA LEU A 220 -12.72 -4.24 -19.67
C LEU A 220 -14.08 -4.93 -19.84
N ARG A 221 -15.17 -4.21 -19.63
CA ARG A 221 -16.54 -4.65 -19.88
C ARG A 221 -17.00 -4.39 -21.32
N GLU A 222 -16.13 -3.92 -22.21
CA GLU A 222 -16.42 -3.61 -23.62
C GLU A 222 -17.41 -2.45 -23.83
N HIS A 223 -17.48 -1.51 -22.88
CA HIS A 223 -18.11 -0.21 -23.10
C HIS A 223 -17.12 0.78 -23.75
N ASP A 224 -17.62 1.94 -24.21
CA ASP A 224 -16.85 3.03 -24.77
C ASP A 224 -16.85 4.25 -23.83
N PRO A 225 -15.95 4.31 -22.83
CA PRO A 225 -15.84 5.43 -21.91
C PRO A 225 -15.10 6.63 -22.52
N VAL A 226 -15.56 7.84 -22.19
CA VAL A 226 -14.92 9.10 -22.54
C VAL A 226 -14.72 9.92 -21.26
N ILE A 227 -13.47 10.30 -20.96
CA ILE A 227 -13.15 11.14 -19.80
C ILE A 227 -13.05 12.61 -20.20
N TYR A 228 -13.73 13.48 -19.44
CA TYR A 228 -13.54 14.93 -19.48
C TYR A 228 -12.88 15.37 -18.18
N GLU A 229 -11.70 15.98 -18.29
CA GLU A 229 -10.92 16.49 -17.15
C GLU A 229 -10.65 18.00 -17.36
N LYS A 230 -10.97 18.81 -16.35
CA LYS A 230 -10.76 20.26 -16.40
C LYS A 230 -9.30 20.68 -16.40
N ASN A 231 -8.43 19.89 -15.77
CA ASN A 231 -7.00 20.14 -15.77
C ASN A 231 -6.32 19.55 -17.00
N ASN A 232 -5.07 19.95 -17.24
CA ASN A 232 -4.26 19.43 -18.36
C ASN A 232 -3.57 18.09 -18.07
N VAL A 233 -3.94 17.44 -16.95
CA VAL A 233 -3.34 16.17 -16.53
C VAL A 233 -4.33 15.33 -15.73
N LEU A 234 -4.31 14.02 -15.94
CA LEU A 234 -5.09 13.05 -15.15
C LEU A 234 -4.48 12.87 -13.76
N GLY A 235 -5.32 12.61 -12.77
CA GLY A 235 -4.91 12.26 -11.42
C GLY A 235 -5.66 13.01 -10.31
N GLY A 236 -6.21 14.19 -10.58
CA GLY A 236 -6.99 14.98 -9.61
C GLY A 236 -6.26 15.19 -8.29
N THR A 237 -6.97 15.08 -7.18
CA THR A 237 -6.41 15.23 -5.83
C THR A 237 -5.41 14.15 -5.43
N PHE A 238 -5.27 13.08 -6.21
CA PHE A 238 -4.26 12.05 -5.95
C PHE A 238 -2.83 12.54 -6.29
N ILE A 239 -2.70 13.59 -7.13
CA ILE A 239 -1.41 14.22 -7.42
C ILE A 239 -0.81 14.81 -6.13
N PRO A 240 -1.44 15.78 -5.45
CA PRO A 240 -0.92 16.29 -4.19
C PRO A 240 -0.88 15.21 -3.10
N ALA A 241 -1.83 14.27 -3.02
CA ALA A 241 -1.82 13.19 -2.05
C ALA A 241 -0.61 12.24 -2.16
N SER A 242 0.09 12.24 -3.30
CA SER A 242 1.28 11.42 -3.56
C SER A 242 2.60 12.22 -3.53
N ALA A 243 2.55 13.49 -3.14
CA ALA A 243 3.68 14.41 -3.32
C ALA A 243 4.83 14.17 -2.33
N GLU A 244 4.53 13.77 -1.09
CA GLU A 244 5.56 13.57 -0.06
C GLU A 244 6.61 12.54 -0.49
N SER A 245 7.84 12.75 -0.06
CA SER A 245 9.02 11.98 -0.51
C SER A 245 8.88 10.47 -0.33
N TYR A 246 8.32 10.03 0.79
CA TYR A 246 8.12 8.62 1.14
C TYR A 246 6.90 7.95 0.45
N LYS A 247 6.08 8.69 -0.29
CA LYS A 247 4.88 8.19 -0.98
C LYS A 247 5.13 7.69 -2.41
N GLY A 248 6.32 7.15 -2.70
CA GLY A 248 6.67 6.62 -4.02
C GLY A 248 5.65 5.64 -4.60
N LYS A 249 5.11 4.74 -3.77
CA LYS A 249 4.11 3.74 -4.20
C LYS A 249 2.77 4.36 -4.65
N LEU A 250 2.41 5.54 -4.16
CA LEU A 250 1.23 6.25 -4.66
C LEU A 250 1.50 6.85 -6.04
N ARG A 251 2.71 7.38 -6.26
CA ARG A 251 3.14 7.87 -7.59
C ARG A 251 3.19 6.75 -8.62
N GLU A 252 3.67 5.55 -8.24
CA GLU A 252 3.63 4.35 -9.09
C GLU A 252 2.19 3.99 -9.47
N LEU A 253 1.24 4.01 -8.52
CA LEU A 253 -0.17 3.75 -8.80
C LEU A 253 -0.76 4.77 -9.78
N LEU A 254 -0.46 6.06 -9.59
CA LEU A 254 -0.91 7.10 -10.50
C LEU A 254 -0.35 6.90 -11.92
N ALA A 255 0.93 6.54 -12.02
CA ALA A 255 1.56 6.21 -13.30
C ALA A 255 0.91 4.99 -13.95
N TRP A 256 0.60 3.96 -13.15
CA TRP A 256 -0.13 2.77 -13.62
C TRP A 256 -1.51 3.13 -14.18
N TYR A 257 -2.31 3.94 -13.48
CA TYR A 257 -3.61 4.38 -14.01
C TYR A 257 -3.50 5.16 -15.32
N ARG A 258 -2.55 6.09 -15.40
CA ARG A 258 -2.30 6.85 -16.63
C ARG A 258 -1.90 5.96 -17.80
N ARG A 259 -1.12 4.91 -17.52
CA ARG A 259 -0.75 3.90 -18.53
C ARG A 259 -1.97 3.09 -18.95
N GLN A 260 -2.80 2.62 -18.00
CA GLN A 260 -4.04 1.91 -18.31
C GLN A 260 -4.98 2.71 -19.23
N MET A 261 -5.07 4.03 -19.04
CA MET A 261 -5.87 4.86 -19.97
C MET A 261 -5.35 4.80 -21.41
N LYS A 262 -4.05 4.74 -21.58
CA LYS A 262 -3.41 4.62 -22.92
C LYS A 262 -3.54 3.21 -23.49
N GLU A 263 -3.21 2.18 -22.73
CA GLU A 263 -3.22 0.78 -23.17
C GLU A 263 -4.63 0.30 -23.54
N LEU A 264 -5.63 0.76 -22.82
CA LEU A 264 -7.03 0.45 -23.08
C LEU A 264 -7.65 1.39 -24.13
N ASP A 265 -6.90 2.29 -24.72
CA ASP A 265 -7.38 3.28 -25.70
C ASP A 265 -8.63 4.03 -25.20
N VAL A 266 -8.53 4.62 -24.02
CA VAL A 266 -9.61 5.45 -23.45
C VAL A 266 -9.55 6.85 -24.06
N GLU A 267 -10.66 7.32 -24.63
CA GLU A 267 -10.79 8.70 -25.11
C GLU A 267 -10.74 9.68 -23.92
N VAL A 268 -9.77 10.62 -23.92
CA VAL A 268 -9.56 11.58 -22.84
C VAL A 268 -9.47 13.00 -23.38
N HIS A 269 -10.32 13.88 -22.85
CA HIS A 269 -10.33 15.31 -23.13
C HIS A 269 -9.80 16.09 -21.93
N LEU A 270 -8.55 16.53 -21.99
CA LEU A 270 -7.93 17.40 -20.99
C LEU A 270 -8.24 18.87 -21.21
N GLY A 271 -8.21 19.68 -20.15
CA GLY A 271 -8.54 21.11 -20.18
C GLY A 271 -10.01 21.39 -20.55
N LYS A 272 -10.90 20.43 -20.30
CA LYS A 272 -12.32 20.50 -20.63
C LYS A 272 -13.18 20.39 -19.37
N GLU A 273 -13.60 21.54 -18.85
CA GLU A 273 -14.57 21.60 -17.76
C GLU A 273 -15.97 21.35 -18.31
N ILE A 274 -16.74 20.56 -17.57
CA ILE A 274 -18.12 20.22 -17.88
C ILE A 274 -19.00 20.87 -16.80
N ASP A 275 -19.80 21.81 -17.22
CA ASP A 275 -20.73 22.61 -16.39
C ASP A 275 -22.16 22.07 -16.35
N SER A 276 -22.58 21.34 -17.40
CA SER A 276 -23.89 20.68 -17.46
C SER A 276 -23.79 19.31 -18.13
N VAL A 277 -24.54 18.35 -17.59
CA VAL A 277 -24.67 17.00 -18.16
C VAL A 277 -25.67 16.95 -19.32
N GLU A 278 -26.49 17.96 -19.50
CA GLU A 278 -27.53 18.03 -20.56
C GLU A 278 -26.96 17.90 -21.97
N LYS A 279 -25.70 18.33 -22.17
CA LYS A 279 -25.00 18.21 -23.45
C LYS A 279 -24.75 16.77 -23.91
N PHE A 280 -24.90 15.79 -23.02
CA PHE A 280 -24.73 14.37 -23.35
C PHE A 280 -26.07 13.66 -23.67
N GLY A 281 -27.20 14.40 -23.60
CA GLY A 281 -28.52 13.83 -23.87
C GLY A 281 -28.86 12.66 -22.94
N ASP A 282 -29.37 11.58 -23.51
CA ASP A 282 -29.75 10.36 -22.77
C ASP A 282 -28.58 9.39 -22.52
N ALA A 283 -27.35 9.75 -22.89
CA ALA A 283 -26.18 8.89 -22.67
C ALA A 283 -25.84 8.79 -21.17
N PRO A 284 -25.41 7.63 -20.68
CA PRO A 284 -24.99 7.47 -19.29
C PRO A 284 -23.82 8.39 -18.94
N VAL A 285 -23.89 9.07 -17.78
CA VAL A 285 -22.84 9.96 -17.26
C VAL A 285 -22.43 9.50 -15.87
N ILE A 286 -21.12 9.36 -15.65
CA ILE A 286 -20.53 9.12 -14.33
C ILE A 286 -19.92 10.44 -13.84
N ILE A 287 -20.36 10.93 -12.69
CA ILE A 287 -19.82 12.13 -12.04
C ILE A 287 -18.72 11.69 -11.09
N ALA A 288 -17.46 11.98 -11.44
CA ALA A 288 -16.25 11.65 -10.70
C ALA A 288 -15.41 12.91 -10.37
N THR A 289 -16.08 14.03 -10.11
CA THR A 289 -15.47 15.36 -9.94
C THR A 289 -14.70 15.52 -8.63
N GLY A 290 -14.78 14.52 -7.73
CA GLY A 290 -14.05 14.51 -6.46
C GLY A 290 -14.57 15.54 -5.45
N SER A 291 -13.66 16.10 -4.68
CA SER A 291 -13.95 17.09 -3.63
C SER A 291 -12.95 18.23 -3.68
N VAL A 292 -13.32 19.33 -3.04
CA VAL A 292 -12.43 20.49 -2.83
C VAL A 292 -12.11 20.62 -1.35
N PRO A 293 -10.91 21.15 -1.00
CA PRO A 293 -10.53 21.39 0.39
C PRO A 293 -11.53 22.31 1.10
N ARG A 294 -11.78 22.01 2.37
CA ARG A 294 -12.62 22.87 3.22
C ARG A 294 -11.77 23.97 3.84
N VAL A 295 -12.04 25.22 3.47
CA VAL A 295 -11.42 26.38 4.10
C VAL A 295 -12.14 26.68 5.41
N MET A 296 -11.41 26.78 6.52
CA MET A 296 -11.93 27.08 7.86
C MET A 296 -12.06 28.60 8.05
N LYS A 297 -13.10 29.19 7.48
CA LYS A 297 -13.34 30.65 7.48
C LYS A 297 -13.62 31.25 8.87
N ASN A 298 -13.87 30.42 9.88
CA ASN A 298 -14.07 30.80 11.26
C ASN A 298 -12.78 31.06 12.05
N ILE A 299 -11.62 30.81 11.47
CA ILE A 299 -10.31 31.08 12.08
C ILE A 299 -9.86 32.48 11.64
N PRO A 300 -9.62 33.44 12.55
CA PRO A 300 -9.04 34.72 12.18
C PRO A 300 -7.70 34.59 11.48
N GLY A 301 -7.52 35.28 10.35
CA GLY A 301 -6.30 35.17 9.52
C GLY A 301 -6.31 34.01 8.53
N HIS A 302 -7.42 33.30 8.36
CA HIS A 302 -7.54 32.18 7.40
C HIS A 302 -7.19 32.58 5.96
N GLU A 303 -7.37 33.84 5.60
CA GLU A 303 -7.04 34.38 4.27
C GLU A 303 -5.53 34.37 3.96
N ARG A 304 -4.67 34.20 5.00
CA ARG A 304 -3.22 34.05 4.87
C ARG A 304 -2.75 32.60 4.92
N MET A 305 -3.66 31.67 5.18
CA MET A 305 -3.32 30.26 5.24
C MET A 305 -3.02 29.73 3.83
N ILE A 306 -2.05 28.83 3.75
CA ILE A 306 -1.77 28.04 2.57
C ILE A 306 -2.54 26.73 2.73
N GLU A 307 -3.36 26.40 1.75
CA GLU A 307 -4.10 25.15 1.75
C GLU A 307 -3.13 23.96 1.50
N ALA A 308 -3.41 22.82 2.12
CA ALA A 308 -2.55 21.64 2.07
C ALA A 308 -2.24 21.19 0.64
N CYS A 309 -3.25 21.15 -0.26
CA CYS A 309 -3.04 20.78 -1.65
C CYS A 309 -2.18 21.78 -2.41
N ASP A 310 -2.26 23.08 -2.09
CA ASP A 310 -1.41 24.10 -2.70
C ASP A 310 0.06 23.87 -2.34
N TYR A 311 0.35 23.60 -1.04
CA TYR A 311 1.70 23.25 -0.59
C TYR A 311 2.20 21.97 -1.28
N LEU A 312 1.40 20.92 -1.29
CA LEU A 312 1.75 19.65 -1.91
C LEU A 312 1.87 19.71 -3.43
N ASN A 313 1.26 20.70 -4.07
CA ASN A 313 1.45 21.03 -5.49
C ASN A 313 2.66 21.96 -5.75
N GLY A 314 3.46 22.24 -4.74
CA GLY A 314 4.73 22.96 -4.88
C GLY A 314 4.70 24.42 -4.45
N ARG A 315 3.64 24.91 -3.79
CA ARG A 315 3.64 26.26 -3.20
C ARG A 315 4.64 26.28 -2.03
N ASP A 316 5.59 27.20 -2.09
CA ASP A 316 6.64 27.30 -1.08
C ASP A 316 6.08 27.82 0.26
N VAL A 317 6.72 27.38 1.35
CA VAL A 317 6.46 27.78 2.73
C VAL A 317 7.78 28.15 3.44
N GLY A 318 7.73 29.05 4.41
CA GLY A 318 8.90 29.50 5.14
C GLY A 318 9.57 28.41 5.99
N GLU A 319 10.62 28.77 6.72
CA GLU A 319 11.36 27.87 7.62
C GLU A 319 10.57 27.40 8.84
N ARG A 320 9.73 28.28 9.38
CA ARG A 320 8.88 28.00 10.54
C ARG A 320 7.43 27.91 10.08
N VAL A 321 6.85 26.73 10.19
CA VAL A 321 5.51 26.43 9.66
C VAL A 321 4.59 25.98 10.80
N VAL A 322 3.44 26.61 10.93
CA VAL A 322 2.35 26.13 11.79
C VAL A 322 1.39 25.33 10.94
N VAL A 323 1.24 24.05 11.25
CA VAL A 323 0.29 23.15 10.60
C VAL A 323 -0.99 23.10 11.44
N ILE A 324 -2.10 23.58 10.87
CA ILE A 324 -3.40 23.61 11.56
C ILE A 324 -4.14 22.30 11.27
N GLY A 325 -4.16 21.42 12.26
CA GLY A 325 -4.81 20.11 12.21
C GLY A 325 -3.83 18.94 12.33
N GLY A 326 -3.92 18.19 13.43
CA GLY A 326 -3.09 17.01 13.74
C GLY A 326 -3.69 15.68 13.24
N GLY A 327 -4.53 15.71 12.19
CA GLY A 327 -4.98 14.50 11.49
C GLY A 327 -3.89 13.91 10.60
N LEU A 328 -4.22 12.85 9.84
CA LEU A 328 -3.26 12.16 8.99
C LEU A 328 -2.52 13.12 8.05
N THR A 329 -3.24 13.92 7.27
CA THR A 329 -2.64 14.88 6.32
C THR A 329 -1.72 15.89 7.00
N GLY A 330 -2.17 16.49 8.12
CA GLY A 330 -1.34 17.48 8.82
C GLY A 330 -0.09 16.86 9.45
N SER A 331 -0.19 15.65 9.98
CA SER A 331 0.97 14.92 10.52
C SER A 331 1.95 14.52 9.43
N GLU A 332 1.47 14.07 8.27
CA GLU A 332 2.30 13.73 7.11
C GLU A 332 3.02 14.96 6.55
N ILE A 333 2.32 16.08 6.39
CA ILE A 333 2.92 17.37 5.97
C ILE A 333 3.99 17.83 6.97
N ALA A 334 3.70 17.77 8.26
CA ALA A 334 4.67 18.16 9.27
C ALA A 334 5.92 17.26 9.24
N TYR A 335 5.73 15.96 9.04
CA TYR A 335 6.83 15.01 8.87
C TYR A 335 7.68 15.35 7.64
N GLU A 336 7.05 15.57 6.49
CA GLU A 336 7.75 15.96 5.26
C GLU A 336 8.52 17.27 5.41
N LEU A 337 7.91 18.29 6.05
CA LEU A 337 8.57 19.56 6.36
C LEU A 337 9.81 19.37 7.25
N ALA A 338 9.72 18.47 8.24
CA ALA A 338 10.85 18.15 9.12
C ALA A 338 11.98 17.42 8.35
N LEU A 339 11.64 16.50 7.42
CA LEU A 339 12.61 15.86 6.53
C LEU A 339 13.34 16.88 5.63
N GLN A 340 12.66 17.96 5.25
CA GLN A 340 13.25 19.08 4.50
C GLN A 340 14.09 20.03 5.36
N GLY A 341 14.24 19.75 6.67
CA GLY A 341 14.99 20.59 7.61
C GLY A 341 14.22 21.81 8.14
N LYS A 342 12.95 21.95 7.81
CA LYS A 342 12.08 23.03 8.32
C LYS A 342 11.64 22.75 9.77
N ARG A 343 11.02 23.73 10.40
CA ARG A 343 10.56 23.66 11.80
C ARG A 343 9.03 23.70 11.89
N PRO A 344 8.35 22.57 11.62
CA PRO A 344 6.89 22.48 11.74
C PRO A 344 6.45 22.42 13.21
N VAL A 345 5.27 23.00 13.48
CA VAL A 345 4.51 22.86 14.73
C VAL A 345 3.10 22.52 14.35
N ILE A 346 2.50 21.47 14.96
CA ILE A 346 1.11 21.05 14.73
C ILE A 346 0.22 21.61 15.85
#